data_904b3bdf05d989048f906b14713f51b3
#
_entry.id   904b3bdf05d989048f906b14713f51b3
#
_cell.length_a   1.000
_cell.length_b   1.000
_cell.length_c   1.000
_cell.angle_alpha   90.00
_cell.angle_beta   90.00
_cell.angle_gamma   90.00
#
_symmetry.space_group_name_H-M   'P 1'
#
loop_
_entity.id
_entity.type
_entity.pdbx_description
1 polymer ?
#
loop_
_entity_poly.entity_id
_entity_poly.type
_entity_poly.pdbx_seq_one_letter_code
_entity_poly.pdbx_strand_id
1 'polypeptide(L)'
;MGPIVTTETTAPLAIITVTYNPGEYLARFIGSLPHASAQGAQVVLADNGSTDGIPEAAAAEREGVDFLDTGGNIGYGAGMNAGARWVRENRRVDDEFFLISNPDVTFSEGAIDQMIACARRWPDAAAVGPRIVEPDGSNYPSARSVPNISTGIGHALFSNLWPSNPWTRTYRNDADMSVQRPAGWLSGSCLLVRWDAFDAIGGFDERYFMYLEDVDLGDRFARAGYQNIFCPEAVISHAKGHSTQAHAGAMLRAHHSSAYRFQADRHPAWWQAPLRAALWLGLRVRGAVTAARASTAKDSEA
;
A
#
# COMPACT_ATOMS: atom_id res chain seq x y z
N MET A 1 48.03 -20.33 -1.17
CA MET A 1 47.30 -19.06 -1.03
C MET A 1 45.95 -19.29 -1.71
N GLY A 2 44.91 -19.63 -0.93
CA GLY A 2 43.55 -19.81 -1.46
C GLY A 2 42.92 -18.46 -1.77
N PRO A 3 41.95 -18.39 -2.70
CA PRO A 3 41.25 -17.14 -3.01
C PRO A 3 40.53 -16.66 -1.75
N ILE A 4 40.76 -15.41 -1.38
CA ILE A 4 39.99 -14.70 -0.38
C ILE A 4 38.62 -14.49 -1.04
N VAL A 5 37.62 -15.27 -0.63
CA VAL A 5 36.22 -15.00 -0.95
C VAL A 5 35.84 -13.75 -0.15
N THR A 6 35.97 -12.58 -0.76
CA THR A 6 35.32 -11.39 -0.26
C THR A 6 33.83 -11.63 -0.39
N THR A 7 33.14 -11.93 0.69
CA THR A 7 31.71 -11.77 0.78
C THR A 7 31.45 -10.29 0.59
N GLU A 8 31.04 -9.88 -0.62
CA GLU A 8 30.41 -8.57 -0.81
C GLU A 8 29.20 -8.55 0.13
N THR A 9 29.34 -7.81 1.23
CA THR A 9 28.21 -7.49 2.10
C THR A 9 27.29 -6.63 1.25
N THR A 10 26.21 -7.23 0.76
CA THR A 10 25.13 -6.48 0.10
C THR A 10 24.65 -5.40 1.05
N ALA A 11 24.48 -4.18 0.56
CA ALA A 11 23.94 -3.09 1.36
C ALA A 11 22.54 -3.46 1.90
N PRO A 12 22.15 -3.02 3.10
CA PRO A 12 20.84 -3.34 3.66
C PRO A 12 19.70 -2.80 2.80
N LEU A 13 18.58 -3.51 2.76
CA LEU A 13 17.39 -3.02 2.10
C LEU A 13 16.78 -1.86 2.89
N ALA A 14 16.48 -0.75 2.21
CA ALA A 14 15.69 0.31 2.84
C ALA A 14 14.24 -0.14 3.02
N ILE A 15 13.69 0.05 4.22
CA ILE A 15 12.28 -0.19 4.53
C ILE A 15 11.67 1.11 5.02
N ILE A 16 10.67 1.61 4.32
CA ILE A 16 9.97 2.85 4.65
C ILE A 16 8.61 2.50 5.21
N THR A 17 8.32 3.01 6.40
CA THR A 17 7.08 2.75 7.13
C THR A 17 6.50 4.06 7.63
N VAL A 18 5.27 4.39 7.22
CA VAL A 18 4.53 5.52 7.80
C VAL A 18 3.91 5.09 9.11
N THR A 19 4.17 5.85 10.17
CA THR A 19 3.61 5.62 11.51
C THR A 19 2.62 6.71 11.91
N TYR A 20 1.56 6.31 12.61
CA TYR A 20 0.58 7.18 13.27
C TYR A 20 -0.07 6.42 14.42
N ASN A 21 0.46 6.58 15.63
CA ASN A 21 0.11 5.80 16.83
C ASN A 21 0.09 4.29 16.57
N PRO A 22 1.23 3.68 16.17
CA PRO A 22 1.28 2.28 15.73
C PRO A 22 1.07 1.28 16.88
N GLY A 23 1.24 1.71 18.13
CA GLY A 23 1.10 0.85 19.30
C GLY A 23 2.07 -0.34 19.27
N GLU A 24 1.64 -1.46 19.86
CA GLU A 24 2.43 -2.70 19.94
C GLU A 24 2.78 -3.34 18.59
N TYR A 25 2.08 -2.96 17.52
CA TYR A 25 2.30 -3.53 16.19
C TYR A 25 3.69 -3.20 15.64
N LEU A 26 4.22 -2.00 15.92
CA LEU A 26 5.54 -1.58 15.46
C LEU A 26 6.63 -2.52 15.99
N ALA A 27 6.56 -2.95 17.23
CA ALA A 27 7.54 -3.87 17.81
C ALA A 27 7.51 -5.25 17.13
N ARG A 28 6.31 -5.74 16.78
CA ARG A 28 6.13 -7.02 16.04
C ARG A 28 6.65 -6.91 14.61
N PHE A 29 6.35 -5.80 13.93
CA PHE A 29 6.85 -5.50 12.59
C PHE A 29 8.38 -5.53 12.57
N ILE A 30 9.05 -4.69 13.38
CA ILE A 30 10.52 -4.62 13.44
C ILE A 30 11.11 -5.98 13.85
N GLY A 31 10.50 -6.67 14.80
CA GLY A 31 10.94 -7.99 15.28
C GLY A 31 10.86 -9.10 14.22
N SER A 32 10.05 -8.95 13.18
CA SER A 32 9.94 -9.92 12.09
C SER A 32 10.98 -9.75 10.98
N LEU A 33 11.61 -8.58 10.86
CA LEU A 33 12.53 -8.24 9.77
C LEU A 33 13.81 -9.10 9.72
N PRO A 34 14.47 -9.44 10.85
CA PRO A 34 15.70 -10.24 10.81
C PRO A 34 15.55 -11.63 10.20
N HIS A 35 14.32 -12.18 10.21
CA HIS A 35 14.02 -13.50 9.61
C HIS A 35 13.49 -13.36 8.17
N ALA A 36 13.09 -12.16 7.76
CA ALA A 36 12.48 -11.92 6.46
C ALA A 36 13.50 -11.70 5.35
N SER A 37 14.70 -11.20 5.67
CA SER A 37 15.75 -10.93 4.68
C SER A 37 17.15 -11.24 5.21
N ALA A 38 17.94 -11.93 4.38
CA ALA A 38 19.34 -12.26 4.67
C ALA A 38 20.29 -11.05 4.53
N GLN A 39 19.92 -10.04 3.71
CA GLN A 39 20.79 -8.85 3.50
C GLN A 39 20.64 -7.79 4.59
N GLY A 40 19.71 -7.98 5.55
CA GLY A 40 19.41 -7.00 6.59
C GLY A 40 18.54 -5.84 6.10
N ALA A 41 18.13 -4.99 7.03
CA ALA A 41 17.20 -3.90 6.78
C ALA A 41 17.65 -2.60 7.46
N GLN A 42 17.47 -1.48 6.75
CA GLN A 42 17.52 -0.12 7.28
C GLN A 42 16.09 0.44 7.28
N VAL A 43 15.50 0.59 8.45
CA VAL A 43 14.10 1.03 8.61
C VAL A 43 14.05 2.54 8.80
N VAL A 44 13.14 3.21 8.10
CA VAL A 44 12.78 4.62 8.35
C VAL A 44 11.32 4.70 8.75
N LEU A 45 11.09 5.16 9.96
CA LEU A 45 9.77 5.45 10.50
C LEU A 45 9.40 6.89 10.15
N ALA A 46 8.66 7.09 9.03
CA ALA A 46 8.13 8.39 8.63
C ALA A 46 6.88 8.68 9.48
N ASP A 47 7.06 9.40 10.58
CA ASP A 47 6.02 9.59 11.57
C ASP A 47 5.10 10.75 11.24
N ASN A 48 3.83 10.45 11.10
CA ASN A 48 2.76 11.41 10.78
C ASN A 48 2.13 12.03 12.04
N GLY A 49 2.93 12.25 13.09
CA GLY A 49 2.50 12.91 14.30
C GLY A 49 1.89 11.95 15.33
N SER A 50 2.56 10.84 15.61
CA SER A 50 2.22 9.95 16.72
C SER A 50 2.31 10.69 18.06
N THR A 51 1.45 10.32 18.98
CA THR A 51 1.41 10.89 20.35
C THR A 51 1.69 9.83 21.42
N ASP A 52 1.92 8.58 20.99
CA ASP A 52 2.22 7.45 21.88
C ASP A 52 3.72 7.32 22.22
N GLY A 53 4.60 8.09 21.55
CA GLY A 53 6.06 8.08 21.75
C GLY A 53 6.76 6.78 21.29
N ILE A 54 6.00 5.85 20.67
CA ILE A 54 6.53 4.53 20.31
C ILE A 54 7.50 4.59 19.12
N PRO A 55 7.27 5.37 18.05
CA PRO A 55 8.22 5.46 16.94
C PRO A 55 9.59 6.03 17.35
N GLU A 56 9.60 7.09 18.16
CA GLU A 56 10.83 7.70 18.68
C GLU A 56 11.60 6.73 19.58
N ALA A 57 10.90 6.05 20.49
CA ALA A 57 11.51 5.06 21.37
C ALA A 57 12.12 3.89 20.57
N ALA A 58 11.42 3.39 19.54
CA ALA A 58 11.91 2.31 18.70
C ALA A 58 13.20 2.70 17.95
N ALA A 59 13.30 3.93 17.46
CA ALA A 59 14.50 4.42 16.79
C ALA A 59 15.67 4.66 17.77
N ALA A 60 15.38 5.10 19.00
CA ALA A 60 16.40 5.31 20.02
C ALA A 60 16.98 3.99 20.56
N GLU A 61 16.21 2.91 20.58
CA GLU A 61 16.58 1.62 21.18
C GLU A 61 17.16 0.61 20.18
N ARG A 62 16.99 0.82 18.87
CA ARG A 62 17.31 -0.17 17.85
C ARG A 62 18.24 0.38 16.76
N GLU A 63 19.40 -0.23 16.63
CA GLU A 63 20.28 0.04 15.49
C GLU A 63 19.58 -0.33 14.18
N GLY A 64 19.80 0.48 13.13
CA GLY A 64 19.15 0.28 11.82
C GLY A 64 17.70 0.75 11.76
N VAL A 65 17.19 1.47 12.77
CA VAL A 65 15.90 2.12 12.77
C VAL A 65 16.07 3.62 12.94
N ASP A 66 15.56 4.40 12.01
CA ASP A 66 15.59 5.86 12.01
C ASP A 66 14.19 6.43 12.20
N PHE A 67 14.11 7.57 12.88
CA PHE A 67 12.89 8.35 13.05
C PHE A 67 12.93 9.59 12.17
N LEU A 68 11.86 9.81 11.41
CA LEU A 68 11.64 11.00 10.58
C LEU A 68 10.31 11.63 10.97
N ASP A 69 10.33 12.78 11.64
CA ASP A 69 9.13 13.59 11.85
C ASP A 69 8.73 14.25 10.51
N THR A 70 7.52 13.96 10.04
CA THR A 70 6.96 14.56 8.81
C THR A 70 6.30 15.92 9.04
N GLY A 71 6.27 16.39 10.29
CA GLY A 71 5.66 17.65 10.68
C GLY A 71 4.15 17.58 10.90
N GLY A 72 3.57 16.37 11.00
CA GLY A 72 2.15 16.10 11.24
C GLY A 72 1.56 15.08 10.25
N ASN A 73 0.25 14.87 10.30
CA ASN A 73 -0.39 13.87 9.44
C ASN A 73 -0.56 14.38 8.00
N ILE A 74 0.44 14.15 7.17
CA ILE A 74 0.48 14.54 5.74
C ILE A 74 -0.14 13.49 4.81
N GLY A 75 -0.61 12.36 5.33
CA GLY A 75 -1.16 11.24 4.56
C GLY A 75 -0.12 10.17 4.25
N TYR A 76 -0.61 9.01 3.75
CA TYR A 76 0.21 7.83 3.56
C TYR A 76 1.26 8.02 2.46
N GLY A 77 0.83 8.35 1.23
CA GLY A 77 1.73 8.49 0.09
C GLY A 77 2.79 9.60 0.27
N ALA A 78 2.38 10.75 0.86
CA ALA A 78 3.31 11.84 1.16
C ALA A 78 4.35 11.44 2.22
N GLY A 79 3.94 10.69 3.26
CA GLY A 79 4.85 10.14 4.26
C GLY A 79 5.86 9.16 3.64
N MET A 80 5.41 8.27 2.75
CA MET A 80 6.30 7.36 2.01
C MET A 80 7.30 8.11 1.13
N ASN A 81 6.84 9.15 0.42
CA ASN A 81 7.74 10.00 -0.38
C ASN A 81 8.77 10.72 0.49
N ALA A 82 8.37 11.22 1.66
CA ALA A 82 9.29 11.87 2.60
C ALA A 82 10.36 10.89 3.10
N GLY A 83 9.95 9.66 3.47
CA GLY A 83 10.88 8.59 3.86
C GLY A 83 11.83 8.22 2.72
N ALA A 84 11.34 8.09 1.48
CA ALA A 84 12.16 7.76 0.33
C ALA A 84 13.24 8.84 0.04
N ARG A 85 12.87 10.11 0.09
CA ARG A 85 13.83 11.23 -0.04
C ARG A 85 14.87 11.17 1.07
N TRP A 86 14.42 11.00 2.31
CA TRP A 86 15.31 10.97 3.47
C TRP A 86 16.33 9.81 3.38
N VAL A 87 15.92 8.62 2.96
CA VAL A 87 16.81 7.47 2.73
C VAL A 87 17.89 7.81 1.71
N ARG A 88 17.50 8.35 0.56
CA ARG A 88 18.43 8.72 -0.52
C ARG A 88 19.50 9.71 -0.07
N GLU A 89 19.15 10.62 0.83
CA GLU A 89 20.03 11.68 1.32
C GLU A 89 20.93 11.22 2.46
N ASN A 90 20.48 10.24 3.29
CA ASN A 90 21.09 9.98 4.58
C ASN A 90 21.65 8.55 4.75
N ARG A 91 21.31 7.61 3.86
CA ARG A 91 21.70 6.20 4.04
C ARG A 91 22.31 5.59 2.79
N ARG A 92 23.24 4.64 3.03
CA ARG A 92 23.73 3.72 1.99
C ARG A 92 22.93 2.43 2.10
N VAL A 93 22.08 2.19 1.13
CA VAL A 93 21.16 1.06 1.07
C VAL A 93 21.26 0.41 -0.31
N ASP A 94 20.53 -0.71 -0.49
CA ASP A 94 20.34 -1.33 -1.80
C ASP A 94 19.89 -0.26 -2.82
N ASP A 95 20.56 -0.19 -3.96
CA ASP A 95 20.31 0.81 -4.99
C ASP A 95 19.31 0.34 -6.05
N GLU A 96 18.95 -0.95 -6.03
CA GLU A 96 17.96 -1.52 -6.95
C GLU A 96 16.54 -1.44 -6.38
N PHE A 97 16.37 -1.79 -5.09
CA PHE A 97 15.04 -1.91 -4.46
C PHE A 97 14.96 -1.23 -3.11
N PHE A 98 13.74 -0.91 -2.73
CA PHE A 98 13.34 -0.59 -1.36
C PHE A 98 11.98 -1.21 -1.04
N LEU A 99 11.66 -1.34 0.23
CA LEU A 99 10.40 -1.89 0.69
C LEU A 99 9.52 -0.78 1.30
N ILE A 100 8.26 -0.74 0.93
CA ILE A 100 7.20 0.01 1.57
C ILE A 100 6.43 -0.97 2.44
N SER A 101 6.17 -0.64 3.71
CA SER A 101 5.37 -1.50 4.58
C SER A 101 4.57 -0.69 5.60
N ASN A 102 3.39 -1.20 5.94
CA ASN A 102 2.65 -0.72 7.09
C ASN A 102 3.28 -1.22 8.40
N PRO A 103 3.14 -0.49 9.52
CA PRO A 103 3.72 -0.86 10.80
C PRO A 103 2.99 -2.03 11.50
N ASP A 104 1.88 -2.52 10.96
CA ASP A 104 1.07 -3.65 11.45
C ASP A 104 1.20 -4.91 10.58
N VAL A 105 2.23 -4.96 9.73
CA VAL A 105 2.64 -6.13 8.96
C VAL A 105 3.61 -6.98 9.77
N THR A 106 3.51 -8.31 9.62
CA THR A 106 4.50 -9.24 10.14
C THR A 106 4.95 -10.17 9.01
N PHE A 107 6.25 -10.28 8.80
CA PHE A 107 6.84 -11.07 7.73
C PHE A 107 7.06 -12.52 8.15
N SER A 108 6.75 -13.46 7.25
CA SER A 108 7.21 -14.85 7.37
C SER A 108 8.69 -14.95 7.00
N GLU A 109 9.31 -16.07 7.39
CA GLU A 109 10.73 -16.35 7.09
C GLU A 109 11.00 -16.25 5.59
N GLY A 110 12.06 -15.50 5.21
CA GLY A 110 12.49 -15.30 3.84
C GLY A 110 11.52 -14.51 2.93
N ALA A 111 10.46 -13.90 3.47
CA ALA A 111 9.44 -13.26 2.64
C ALA A 111 10.01 -12.12 1.78
N ILE A 112 10.90 -11.30 2.31
CA ILE A 112 11.55 -10.21 1.57
C ILE A 112 12.49 -10.78 0.51
N ASP A 113 13.27 -11.81 0.83
CA ASP A 113 14.16 -12.47 -0.12
C ASP A 113 13.38 -13.09 -1.29
N GLN A 114 12.19 -13.65 -1.04
CA GLN A 114 11.29 -14.14 -2.08
C GLN A 114 10.77 -13.01 -2.98
N MET A 115 10.46 -11.84 -2.43
CA MET A 115 10.05 -10.67 -3.22
C MET A 115 11.20 -10.19 -4.11
N ILE A 116 12.42 -10.09 -3.59
CA ILE A 116 13.61 -9.71 -4.36
C ILE A 116 13.88 -10.72 -5.48
N ALA A 117 13.84 -12.02 -5.16
CA ALA A 117 14.02 -13.07 -6.14
C ALA A 117 12.91 -13.04 -7.24
N CYS A 118 11.67 -12.71 -6.86
CA CYS A 118 10.58 -12.49 -7.80
C CYS A 118 10.87 -11.28 -8.70
N ALA A 119 11.23 -10.12 -8.13
CA ALA A 119 11.54 -8.91 -8.89
C ALA A 119 12.66 -9.12 -9.93
N ARG A 120 13.68 -9.91 -9.57
CA ARG A 120 14.77 -10.25 -10.49
C ARG A 120 14.36 -11.17 -11.62
N ARG A 121 13.32 -12.01 -11.43
CA ARG A 121 12.73 -12.83 -12.51
C ARG A 121 11.87 -12.02 -13.47
N TRP A 122 11.40 -10.84 -13.03
CA TRP A 122 10.56 -9.94 -13.80
C TRP A 122 11.28 -8.59 -13.99
N PRO A 123 12.17 -8.45 -14.98
CA PRO A 123 13.00 -7.24 -15.13
C PRO A 123 12.20 -5.94 -15.26
N ASP A 124 10.99 -6.01 -15.82
CA ASP A 124 10.08 -4.87 -15.99
C ASP A 124 9.18 -4.63 -14.75
N ALA A 125 9.38 -5.39 -13.65
CA ALA A 125 8.62 -5.18 -12.43
C ALA A 125 9.04 -3.89 -11.74
N ALA A 126 8.12 -2.91 -11.65
CA ALA A 126 8.27 -1.73 -10.80
C ALA A 126 7.96 -2.05 -9.35
N ALA A 127 6.95 -2.89 -9.12
CA ALA A 127 6.53 -3.29 -7.78
C ALA A 127 6.23 -4.78 -7.71
N VAL A 128 6.61 -5.39 -6.58
CA VAL A 128 6.25 -6.77 -6.23
C VAL A 128 5.48 -6.76 -4.91
N GLY A 129 4.30 -7.39 -4.88
CA GLY A 129 3.48 -7.50 -3.67
C GLY A 129 3.34 -8.94 -3.20
N PRO A 130 3.38 -9.19 -1.88
CA PRO A 130 3.27 -10.51 -1.30
C PRO A 130 1.84 -11.01 -1.21
N ARG A 131 1.68 -12.29 -0.89
CA ARG A 131 0.44 -12.85 -0.39
C ARG A 131 0.22 -12.38 1.05
N ILE A 132 -0.93 -11.78 1.29
CA ILE A 132 -1.34 -11.29 2.61
C ILE A 132 -2.32 -12.28 3.22
N VAL A 133 -1.97 -12.81 4.39
CA VAL A 133 -2.82 -13.72 5.16
C VAL A 133 -3.51 -12.94 6.27
N GLU A 134 -4.82 -13.05 6.33
CA GLU A 134 -5.66 -12.46 7.38
C GLU A 134 -5.54 -13.26 8.70
N PRO A 135 -5.93 -12.70 9.85
CA PRO A 135 -5.90 -13.41 11.12
C PRO A 135 -6.72 -14.70 11.16
N ASP A 136 -7.75 -14.83 10.32
CA ASP A 136 -8.59 -16.03 10.18
C ASP A 136 -7.99 -17.08 9.23
N GLY A 137 -6.80 -16.83 8.68
CA GLY A 137 -6.10 -17.69 7.72
C GLY A 137 -6.55 -17.52 6.26
N SER A 138 -7.52 -16.67 5.97
CA SER A 138 -7.92 -16.37 4.60
C SER A 138 -6.91 -15.49 3.88
N ASN A 139 -6.90 -15.56 2.54
CA ASN A 139 -6.06 -14.68 1.73
C ASN A 139 -6.78 -13.35 1.46
N TYR A 140 -6.13 -12.25 1.81
CA TYR A 140 -6.57 -10.94 1.37
C TYR A 140 -6.26 -10.74 -0.12
N PRO A 141 -7.22 -10.30 -0.94
CA PRO A 141 -6.96 -10.08 -2.36
C PRO A 141 -6.09 -8.83 -2.58
N SER A 142 -4.77 -9.00 -2.39
CA SER A 142 -3.75 -7.92 -2.43
C SER A 142 -3.32 -7.51 -3.84
N ALA A 143 -3.74 -8.26 -4.88
CA ALA A 143 -3.37 -8.04 -6.28
C ALA A 143 -4.61 -8.00 -7.15
N ARG A 144 -4.98 -6.83 -7.67
CA ARG A 144 -6.27 -6.59 -8.35
C ARG A 144 -6.11 -5.88 -9.68
N SER A 145 -7.17 -5.90 -10.49
CA SER A 145 -7.29 -5.08 -11.69
C SER A 145 -7.54 -3.61 -11.31
N VAL A 146 -7.05 -2.69 -12.14
CA VAL A 146 -7.32 -1.25 -11.94
C VAL A 146 -8.83 -0.99 -12.03
N PRO A 147 -9.43 -0.31 -11.03
CA PRO A 147 -10.85 0.00 -11.04
C PRO A 147 -11.23 0.88 -12.23
N ASN A 148 -12.23 0.49 -12.99
CA ASN A 148 -12.78 1.32 -14.05
C ASN A 148 -14.28 1.58 -13.83
N ILE A 149 -14.78 2.65 -14.46
CA ILE A 149 -16.18 3.10 -14.28
C ILE A 149 -17.16 2.02 -14.71
N SER A 150 -16.90 1.32 -15.82
CA SER A 150 -17.83 0.33 -16.36
C SER A 150 -17.98 -0.88 -15.43
N THR A 151 -16.88 -1.39 -14.89
CA THR A 151 -16.93 -2.49 -13.90
C THR A 151 -17.55 -2.04 -12.58
N GLY A 152 -17.26 -0.80 -12.13
CA GLY A 152 -17.87 -0.22 -10.93
C GLY A 152 -19.37 -0.04 -11.05
N ILE A 153 -19.85 0.50 -12.17
CA ILE A 153 -21.30 0.67 -12.44
C ILE A 153 -21.96 -0.70 -12.60
N GLY A 154 -21.38 -1.60 -13.40
CA GLY A 154 -21.92 -2.95 -13.60
C GLY A 154 -22.05 -3.72 -12.28
N HIS A 155 -21.02 -3.64 -11.42
CA HIS A 155 -21.08 -4.21 -10.08
C HIS A 155 -22.19 -3.57 -9.23
N ALA A 156 -22.25 -2.23 -9.18
CA ALA A 156 -23.25 -1.52 -8.37
C ALA A 156 -24.69 -1.82 -8.79
N LEU A 157 -24.96 -1.96 -10.09
CA LEU A 157 -26.30 -2.22 -10.61
C LEU A 157 -26.71 -3.69 -10.50
N PHE A 158 -25.79 -4.63 -10.70
CA PHE A 158 -26.14 -6.03 -10.89
C PHE A 158 -25.67 -6.96 -9.77
N SER A 159 -24.82 -6.51 -8.82
CA SER A 159 -24.28 -7.39 -7.77
C SER A 159 -25.33 -8.03 -6.87
N ASN A 160 -26.43 -7.34 -6.60
CA ASN A 160 -27.52 -7.84 -5.76
C ASN A 160 -28.49 -8.77 -6.52
N LEU A 161 -28.69 -8.54 -7.83
CA LEU A 161 -29.61 -9.32 -8.67
C LEU A 161 -28.91 -10.51 -9.34
N TRP A 162 -27.65 -10.36 -9.63
CA TRP A 162 -26.80 -11.36 -10.29
C TRP A 162 -25.38 -11.34 -9.70
N PRO A 163 -25.14 -11.97 -8.52
CA PRO A 163 -23.86 -11.91 -7.80
C PRO A 163 -22.66 -12.43 -8.59
N SER A 164 -22.86 -13.35 -9.53
CA SER A 164 -21.82 -13.94 -10.39
C SER A 164 -21.64 -13.25 -11.74
N ASN A 165 -22.21 -12.06 -11.94
CA ASN A 165 -22.09 -11.33 -13.20
C ASN A 165 -20.62 -10.97 -13.54
N PRO A 166 -20.24 -10.82 -14.83
CA PRO A 166 -18.86 -10.57 -15.24
C PRO A 166 -18.26 -9.32 -14.60
N TRP A 167 -19.01 -8.24 -14.42
CA TRP A 167 -18.54 -6.99 -13.81
C TRP A 167 -18.24 -7.19 -12.31
N THR A 168 -19.06 -7.94 -11.58
CA THR A 168 -18.81 -8.28 -10.18
C THR A 168 -17.59 -9.19 -10.03
N ARG A 169 -17.43 -10.20 -10.89
CA ARG A 169 -16.24 -11.06 -10.90
C ARG A 169 -14.98 -10.26 -11.16
N THR A 170 -14.96 -9.42 -12.18
CA THR A 170 -13.84 -8.53 -12.47
C THR A 170 -13.58 -7.53 -11.36
N TYR A 171 -14.63 -6.97 -10.76
CA TYR A 171 -14.53 -6.02 -9.64
C TYR A 171 -13.95 -6.66 -8.37
N ARG A 172 -14.40 -7.88 -8.03
CA ARG A 172 -13.88 -8.64 -6.88
C ARG A 172 -12.52 -9.25 -7.16
N ASN A 173 -12.18 -9.40 -8.43
CA ASN A 173 -10.95 -10.02 -8.92
C ASN A 173 -10.68 -11.38 -8.27
N ASP A 174 -11.47 -12.38 -8.62
CA ASP A 174 -11.30 -13.79 -8.22
C ASP A 174 -10.07 -14.43 -8.91
N ALA A 175 -8.98 -13.67 -9.06
CA ALA A 175 -7.77 -14.15 -9.69
C ALA A 175 -7.07 -15.17 -8.79
N ASP A 176 -6.41 -16.12 -9.43
CA ASP A 176 -5.62 -17.14 -8.73
C ASP A 176 -4.52 -16.48 -7.88
N MET A 177 -4.58 -16.73 -6.56
CA MET A 177 -3.63 -16.26 -5.57
C MET A 177 -2.53 -17.29 -5.28
N SER A 178 -2.40 -18.34 -6.11
CA SER A 178 -1.38 -19.38 -5.96
C SER A 178 -0.20 -19.24 -6.91
N VAL A 179 -0.30 -18.38 -7.94
CA VAL A 179 0.71 -18.22 -8.98
C VAL A 179 1.23 -16.79 -9.11
N GLN A 180 2.51 -16.65 -9.47
CA GLN A 180 3.07 -15.33 -9.81
C GLN A 180 2.40 -14.81 -11.07
N ARG A 181 1.99 -13.55 -11.05
CA ARG A 181 1.30 -12.93 -12.19
C ARG A 181 1.35 -11.42 -12.15
N PRO A 182 1.24 -10.78 -13.32
CA PRO A 182 0.96 -9.35 -13.36
C PRO A 182 -0.39 -9.00 -12.72
N ALA A 183 -0.46 -7.81 -12.13
CA ALA A 183 -1.67 -7.22 -11.58
C ALA A 183 -1.82 -5.78 -12.06
N GLY A 184 -3.03 -5.23 -12.01
CA GLY A 184 -3.25 -3.82 -12.29
C GLY A 184 -2.69 -2.93 -11.19
N TRP A 185 -2.81 -3.37 -9.95
CA TRP A 185 -2.25 -2.74 -8.76
C TRP A 185 -2.10 -3.77 -7.65
N LEU A 186 -1.28 -3.43 -6.66
CA LEU A 186 -0.97 -4.22 -5.48
C LEU A 186 -1.28 -3.41 -4.22
N SER A 187 -1.65 -4.09 -3.13
CA SER A 187 -1.93 -3.41 -1.86
C SER A 187 -0.70 -2.68 -1.32
N GLY A 188 -0.87 -1.40 -1.01
CA GLY A 188 0.17 -0.55 -0.42
C GLY A 188 0.61 -0.97 0.98
N SER A 189 -0.05 -1.95 1.61
CA SER A 189 0.36 -2.43 2.93
C SER A 189 1.74 -3.08 2.95
N CYS A 190 2.19 -3.65 1.81
CA CYS A 190 3.57 -4.14 1.64
C CYS A 190 3.93 -4.24 0.15
N LEU A 191 4.95 -3.51 -0.29
CA LEU A 191 5.45 -3.50 -1.66
C LEU A 191 6.97 -3.44 -1.68
N LEU A 192 7.62 -4.37 -2.39
CA LEU A 192 8.99 -4.17 -2.85
C LEU A 192 8.94 -3.32 -4.12
N VAL A 193 9.65 -2.22 -4.14
CA VAL A 193 9.57 -1.22 -5.21
C VAL A 193 10.95 -0.99 -5.81
N ARG A 194 11.03 -0.92 -7.14
CA ARG A 194 12.27 -0.57 -7.85
C ARG A 194 12.48 0.94 -7.81
N TRP A 195 13.66 1.38 -7.36
CA TRP A 195 13.96 2.80 -7.21
C TRP A 195 13.82 3.59 -8.50
N ASP A 196 14.39 3.12 -9.61
CA ASP A 196 14.34 3.81 -10.89
C ASP A 196 12.91 3.97 -11.42
N ALA A 197 12.07 2.95 -11.24
CA ALA A 197 10.65 3.02 -11.62
C ALA A 197 9.88 4.02 -10.73
N PHE A 198 10.18 4.06 -9.42
CA PHE A 198 9.57 5.00 -8.50
C PHE A 198 9.94 6.45 -8.85
N ASP A 199 11.22 6.68 -9.12
CA ASP A 199 11.75 7.99 -9.52
C ASP A 199 11.16 8.43 -10.87
N ALA A 200 11.04 7.50 -11.84
CA ALA A 200 10.51 7.80 -13.17
C ALA A 200 9.07 8.33 -13.16
N ILE A 201 8.26 7.92 -12.18
CA ILE A 201 6.88 8.40 -12.04
C ILE A 201 6.72 9.51 -10.98
N GLY A 202 7.80 9.89 -10.28
CA GLY A 202 7.80 10.92 -9.24
C GLY A 202 7.21 10.45 -7.91
N GLY A 203 7.25 9.15 -7.61
CA GLY A 203 6.74 8.58 -6.37
C GLY A 203 5.22 8.54 -6.27
N PHE A 204 4.69 8.53 -5.04
CA PHE A 204 3.25 8.65 -4.80
C PHE A 204 2.72 10.04 -5.18
N ASP A 205 1.49 10.09 -5.67
CA ASP A 205 0.77 11.35 -5.84
C ASP A 205 0.27 11.86 -4.48
N GLU A 206 0.90 12.90 -3.95
CA GLU A 206 0.62 13.46 -2.61
C GLU A 206 -0.77 14.11 -2.50
N ARG A 207 -1.51 14.23 -3.61
CA ARG A 207 -2.90 14.68 -3.60
C ARG A 207 -3.86 13.63 -3.00
N TYR A 208 -3.43 12.38 -2.84
CA TYR A 208 -4.16 11.33 -2.11
C TYR A 208 -3.72 11.36 -0.64
N PHE A 209 -4.63 11.77 0.24
CA PHE A 209 -4.35 11.72 1.68
C PHE A 209 -4.32 10.27 2.17
N MET A 210 -5.31 9.46 1.76
CA MET A 210 -5.46 8.06 2.11
C MET A 210 -6.42 7.37 1.13
N TYR A 211 -6.19 6.08 0.86
CA TYR A 211 -6.91 5.23 -0.10
C TYR A 211 -6.69 5.61 -1.56
N LEU A 212 -6.57 4.62 -2.41
CA LEU A 212 -6.31 4.67 -3.84
C LEU A 212 -4.93 5.26 -4.22
N GLU A 213 -4.08 5.66 -3.30
CA GLU A 213 -2.69 6.04 -3.58
C GLU A 213 -1.89 4.87 -4.15
N ASP A 214 -2.14 3.64 -3.66
CA ASP A 214 -1.56 2.39 -4.16
C ASP A 214 -2.12 1.99 -5.53
N VAL A 215 -3.41 2.20 -5.74
CA VAL A 215 -4.07 1.99 -7.04
C VAL A 215 -3.50 2.96 -8.09
N ASP A 216 -3.34 4.23 -7.72
CA ASP A 216 -2.75 5.26 -8.57
C ASP A 216 -1.29 4.95 -8.89
N LEU A 217 -0.50 4.57 -7.89
CA LEU A 217 0.89 4.15 -8.05
C LEU A 217 1.02 3.02 -9.08
N GLY A 218 0.24 1.95 -8.90
CA GLY A 218 0.24 0.80 -9.81
C GLY A 218 -0.20 1.16 -11.22
N ASP A 219 -1.22 2.00 -11.39
CA ASP A 219 -1.70 2.49 -12.70
C ASP A 219 -0.63 3.36 -13.40
N ARG A 220 0.07 4.24 -12.64
CA ARG A 220 1.16 5.06 -13.20
C ARG A 220 2.37 4.22 -13.59
N PHE A 221 2.74 3.19 -12.83
CA PHE A 221 3.75 2.22 -13.25
C PHE A 221 3.38 1.56 -14.57
N ALA A 222 2.15 1.06 -14.70
CA ALA A 222 1.70 0.42 -15.92
C ALA A 222 1.70 1.36 -17.13
N ARG A 223 1.33 2.63 -16.95
CA ARG A 223 1.38 3.66 -18.01
C ARG A 223 2.80 4.04 -18.40
N ALA A 224 3.76 3.92 -17.49
CA ALA A 224 5.17 4.13 -17.76
C ALA A 224 5.86 2.91 -18.41
N GLY A 225 5.12 1.82 -18.65
CA GLY A 225 5.62 0.61 -19.29
C GLY A 225 6.13 -0.46 -18.33
N TYR A 226 6.00 -0.26 -17.04
CA TYR A 226 6.37 -1.24 -16.02
C TYR A 226 5.23 -2.19 -15.65
N GLN A 227 5.54 -3.20 -14.84
CA GLN A 227 4.58 -4.19 -14.35
C GLN A 227 4.49 -4.17 -12.82
N ASN A 228 3.30 -4.47 -12.30
CA ASN A 228 3.09 -4.81 -10.89
C ASN A 228 2.96 -6.32 -10.78
N ILE A 229 3.79 -6.99 -9.99
CA ILE A 229 3.86 -8.45 -9.93
C ILE A 229 3.39 -8.95 -8.57
N PHE A 230 2.43 -9.86 -8.57
CA PHE A 230 2.03 -10.60 -7.38
C PHE A 230 2.96 -11.78 -7.16
N CYS A 231 3.52 -11.93 -5.96
CA CYS A 231 4.44 -12.97 -5.55
C CYS A 231 3.83 -13.81 -4.40
N PRO A 232 3.16 -14.92 -4.68
CA PRO A 232 2.49 -15.73 -3.66
C PRO A 232 3.44 -16.48 -2.73
N GLU A 233 4.69 -16.67 -3.12
CA GLU A 233 5.73 -17.31 -2.31
C GLU A 233 6.14 -16.43 -1.13
N ALA A 234 6.13 -15.12 -1.30
CA ALA A 234 6.32 -14.17 -0.22
C ALA A 234 5.03 -14.06 0.61
N VAL A 235 5.11 -14.34 1.88
CA VAL A 235 3.94 -14.36 2.78
C VAL A 235 4.11 -13.37 3.89
N ILE A 236 3.08 -12.57 4.12
CA ILE A 236 2.98 -11.68 5.27
C ILE A 236 1.62 -11.86 5.96
N SER A 237 1.53 -11.49 7.22
CA SER A 237 0.26 -11.24 7.91
C SER A 237 0.06 -9.74 8.13
N HIS A 238 -1.20 -9.29 8.12
CA HIS A 238 -1.56 -7.88 8.30
C HIS A 238 -2.68 -7.76 9.31
N ALA A 239 -2.41 -7.15 10.46
CA ALA A 239 -3.32 -7.19 11.61
C ALA A 239 -4.56 -6.31 11.46
N LYS A 240 -4.61 -5.41 10.49
CA LYS A 240 -5.71 -4.46 10.16
C LYS A 240 -6.40 -3.75 11.34
N GLY A 241 -6.47 -2.43 11.25
CA GLY A 241 -7.64 -1.72 11.76
C GLY A 241 -7.57 -1.04 13.10
N HIS A 242 -6.40 -0.81 13.73
CA HIS A 242 -6.40 -0.05 14.99
C HIS A 242 -6.64 1.46 14.79
N SER A 243 -6.01 2.09 13.81
CA SER A 243 -6.12 3.54 13.58
C SER A 243 -7.37 3.97 12.80
N THR A 244 -8.00 3.06 12.04
CA THR A 244 -9.11 3.39 11.12
C THR A 244 -10.49 3.33 11.77
N GLN A 245 -10.71 2.51 12.81
CA GLN A 245 -12.03 2.33 13.44
C GLN A 245 -12.50 3.58 14.20
N ALA A 246 -11.58 4.32 14.85
CA ALA A 246 -11.92 5.50 15.62
C ALA A 246 -12.43 6.69 14.76
N HIS A 247 -12.18 6.69 13.44
CA HIS A 247 -12.45 7.83 12.55
C HIS A 247 -13.24 7.44 11.28
N ALA A 248 -14.16 6.48 11.36
CA ALA A 248 -14.87 5.91 10.23
C ALA A 248 -15.49 6.94 9.26
N GLY A 249 -16.05 8.04 9.78
CA GLY A 249 -16.63 9.11 8.94
C GLY A 249 -15.60 9.92 8.16
N ALA A 250 -14.42 10.18 8.75
CA ALA A 250 -13.32 10.86 8.06
C ALA A 250 -12.73 9.93 6.98
N MET A 251 -12.56 8.66 7.30
CA MET A 251 -12.06 7.63 6.38
C MET A 251 -12.97 7.46 5.16
N LEU A 252 -14.30 7.46 5.36
CA LEU A 252 -15.26 7.38 4.26
C LEU A 252 -15.17 8.60 3.34
N ARG A 253 -15.00 9.82 3.90
CA ARG A 253 -14.81 11.04 3.09
C ARG A 253 -13.50 10.99 2.30
N ALA A 254 -12.40 10.56 2.93
CA ALA A 254 -11.11 10.39 2.28
C ALA A 254 -11.23 9.39 1.11
N HIS A 255 -11.86 8.23 1.33
CA HIS A 255 -12.08 7.23 0.30
C HIS A 255 -12.90 7.77 -0.89
N HIS A 256 -13.99 8.52 -0.64
CA HIS A 256 -14.80 9.10 -1.73
C HIS A 256 -14.04 10.19 -2.49
N SER A 257 -13.26 11.03 -1.78
CA SER A 257 -12.43 12.05 -2.41
C SER A 257 -11.38 11.42 -3.32
N SER A 258 -10.68 10.40 -2.82
CA SER A 258 -9.66 9.66 -3.57
C SER A 258 -10.27 8.91 -4.77
N ALA A 259 -11.43 8.28 -4.60
CA ALA A 259 -12.13 7.60 -5.69
C ALA A 259 -12.55 8.58 -6.80
N TYR A 260 -13.04 9.76 -6.44
CA TYR A 260 -13.36 10.81 -7.40
C TYR A 260 -12.10 11.27 -8.15
N ARG A 261 -11.02 11.58 -7.43
CA ARG A 261 -9.74 12.03 -7.99
C ARG A 261 -9.20 11.01 -9.00
N PHE A 262 -9.10 9.75 -8.59
CA PHE A 262 -8.59 8.67 -9.43
C PHE A 262 -9.35 8.58 -10.78
N GLN A 263 -10.69 8.65 -10.73
CA GLN A 263 -11.50 8.61 -11.95
C GLN A 263 -11.43 9.92 -12.74
N ALA A 264 -11.35 11.07 -12.08
CA ALA A 264 -11.26 12.37 -12.75
C ALA A 264 -9.94 12.51 -13.52
N ASP A 265 -8.81 12.07 -12.95
CA ASP A 265 -7.50 12.09 -13.60
C ASP A 265 -7.42 11.14 -14.81
N ARG A 266 -8.19 10.05 -14.80
CA ARG A 266 -8.31 9.11 -15.93
C ARG A 266 -9.26 9.60 -17.05
N HIS A 267 -10.08 10.61 -16.78
CA HIS A 267 -11.03 11.18 -17.71
C HIS A 267 -10.84 12.71 -17.82
N PRO A 268 -9.66 13.19 -18.26
CA PRO A 268 -9.29 14.61 -18.17
C PRO A 268 -9.93 15.47 -19.28
N ALA A 269 -10.40 14.87 -20.38
CA ALA A 269 -10.90 15.61 -21.52
C ALA A 269 -12.11 16.51 -21.15
N TRP A 270 -12.14 17.73 -21.72
CA TRP A 270 -13.19 18.71 -21.40
C TRP A 270 -14.62 18.18 -21.63
N TRP A 271 -14.82 17.39 -22.69
CA TRP A 271 -16.12 16.78 -23.01
C TRP A 271 -16.54 15.67 -22.01
N GLN A 272 -15.64 15.18 -21.17
CA GLN A 272 -15.93 14.26 -20.06
C GLN A 272 -16.35 14.98 -18.78
N ALA A 273 -16.45 16.32 -18.78
CA ALA A 273 -16.90 17.09 -17.62
C ALA A 273 -18.27 16.64 -17.05
N PRO A 274 -19.28 16.31 -17.88
CA PRO A 274 -20.56 15.78 -17.34
C PRO A 274 -20.39 14.45 -16.60
N LEU A 275 -19.49 13.57 -17.07
CA LEU A 275 -19.16 12.30 -16.39
C LEU A 275 -18.54 12.58 -15.02
N ARG A 276 -17.55 13.48 -14.96
CA ARG A 276 -16.91 13.85 -13.69
C ARG A 276 -17.92 14.47 -12.72
N ALA A 277 -18.82 15.32 -13.20
CA ALA A 277 -19.87 15.90 -12.37
C ALA A 277 -20.85 14.84 -11.82
N ALA A 278 -21.25 13.89 -12.65
CA ALA A 278 -22.11 12.77 -12.22
C ALA A 278 -21.42 11.88 -11.18
N LEU A 279 -20.14 11.56 -11.35
CA LEU A 279 -19.34 10.80 -10.38
C LEU A 279 -19.24 11.55 -9.05
N TRP A 280 -18.91 12.85 -9.09
CA TRP A 280 -18.83 13.68 -7.90
C TRP A 280 -20.15 13.70 -7.11
N LEU A 281 -21.26 13.94 -7.81
CA LEU A 281 -22.59 13.97 -7.20
C LEU A 281 -22.95 12.59 -6.61
N GLY A 282 -22.73 11.51 -7.36
CA GLY A 282 -23.02 10.15 -6.93
C GLY A 282 -22.25 9.76 -5.65
N LEU A 283 -20.97 10.08 -5.57
CA LEU A 283 -20.15 9.83 -4.38
C LEU A 283 -20.60 10.69 -3.19
N ARG A 284 -21.00 11.94 -3.40
CA ARG A 284 -21.56 12.80 -2.33
C ARG A 284 -22.89 12.29 -1.80
N VAL A 285 -23.80 11.91 -2.68
CA VAL A 285 -25.09 11.32 -2.29
C VAL A 285 -24.87 10.03 -1.50
N ARG A 286 -24.00 9.13 -1.99
CA ARG A 286 -23.64 7.91 -1.28
C ARG A 286 -23.06 8.19 0.12
N GLY A 287 -22.17 9.17 0.22
CA GLY A 287 -21.58 9.60 1.50
C GLY A 287 -22.64 10.10 2.49
N ALA A 288 -23.58 10.94 2.03
CA ALA A 288 -24.67 11.45 2.84
C ALA A 288 -25.62 10.34 3.33
N VAL A 289 -26.01 9.41 2.43
CA VAL A 289 -26.86 8.26 2.78
C VAL A 289 -26.17 7.34 3.80
N THR A 290 -24.88 7.07 3.64
CA THR A 290 -24.12 6.22 4.58
C THR A 290 -24.02 6.89 5.95
N ALA A 291 -23.75 8.20 5.99
CA ALA A 291 -23.71 8.96 7.25
C ALA A 291 -25.07 8.99 7.96
N ALA A 292 -26.15 9.19 7.22
CA ALA A 292 -27.51 9.17 7.77
C ALA A 292 -27.89 7.80 8.37
N ARG A 293 -27.52 6.70 7.70
CA ARG A 293 -27.78 5.34 8.21
C ARG A 293 -26.97 5.04 9.48
N ALA A 294 -25.75 5.55 9.58
CA ALA A 294 -24.92 5.37 10.78
C ALA A 294 -25.45 6.16 11.99
N SER A 295 -26.07 7.33 11.79
CA SER A 295 -26.73 8.08 12.87
C SER A 295 -27.99 7.39 13.37
N THR A 296 -28.86 6.88 12.47
CA THR A 296 -30.10 6.17 12.86
C THR A 296 -29.82 4.85 13.57
N ALA A 297 -28.71 4.14 13.26
CA ALA A 297 -28.33 2.93 13.97
C ALA A 297 -27.88 3.23 15.43
N LYS A 298 -27.17 4.33 15.67
CA LYS A 298 -26.80 4.78 17.03
C LYS A 298 -28.00 5.18 17.89
N ASP A 299 -28.99 5.82 17.28
CA ASP A 299 -30.20 6.26 17.99
C ASP A 299 -31.15 5.08 18.32
N SER A 300 -30.99 3.92 17.67
CA SER A 300 -31.76 2.70 17.95
C SER A 300 -31.14 1.79 19.02
N GLU A 301 -29.87 2.02 19.41
CA GLU A 301 -29.14 1.30 20.44
C GLU A 301 -29.08 2.07 21.79
N ALA A 302 -29.52 3.33 21.81
CA ALA A 302 -29.63 4.17 23.00
C ALA A 302 -31.06 4.19 23.57
#